data_0dfe244c2b51c7ae18cc1a500f01135b
#
_entry.id   0dfe244c2b51c7ae18cc1a500f01135b
#
_cell.length_a   1.000
_cell.length_b   1.000
_cell.length_c   1.000
_cell.angle_alpha   90.00
_cell.angle_beta   90.00
_cell.angle_gamma   90.00
#
_symmetry.space_group_name_H-M   'P 1'
#
loop_
_entity.id
_entity.type
_entity.pdbx_description
1 polymer ?
#
loop_
_entity_poly.entity_id
_entity_poly.type
_entity_poly.pdbx_seq_one_letter_code
_entity_poly.pdbx_strand_id
1 'polypeptide(L)'
;MTDEELQAKFLYDNGTLRNKFTIKNADELSLIEYRGVAEREVALLQQQPKIKSFEDLQTINKFLFGWLYDWAGELRNYYISKAGFDFLEYDRFDNAIKYINDEIGRLNKKKQPTIEDYAALLNDLNYIHPFREGNGRSTKLFIQLIALHHGQVIDYPADNAEMIAGLNQSDVGIIAKTMALQKSAG
;
A
#
# COMPACT_ATOMS: atom_id res chain seq x y z
N MET A 1 1.85 -12.76 19.55
CA MET A 1 0.45 -12.34 19.70
C MET A 1 -0.39 -13.51 19.21
N THR A 2 -1.34 -14.01 20.00
CA THR A 2 -2.26 -15.08 19.58
C THR A 2 -3.35 -14.51 18.66
N ASP A 3 -4.07 -15.38 17.94
CA ASP A 3 -5.18 -14.93 17.08
C ASP A 3 -6.29 -14.25 17.90
N GLU A 4 -6.56 -14.71 19.12
CA GLU A 4 -7.52 -14.08 20.03
C GLU A 4 -7.07 -12.68 20.47
N GLU A 5 -5.79 -12.50 20.79
CA GLU A 5 -5.23 -11.19 21.12
C GLU A 5 -5.28 -10.23 19.92
N LEU A 6 -5.02 -10.73 18.70
CA LEU A 6 -5.14 -9.95 17.47
C LEU A 6 -6.58 -9.51 17.20
N GLN A 7 -7.52 -10.45 17.32
CA GLN A 7 -8.94 -10.15 17.17
C GLN A 7 -9.38 -9.10 18.20
N ALA A 8 -9.08 -9.30 19.48
CA ALA A 8 -9.44 -8.36 20.55
C ALA A 8 -8.84 -6.96 20.32
N LYS A 9 -7.61 -6.89 19.80
CA LYS A 9 -6.92 -5.63 19.52
C LYS A 9 -7.55 -4.86 18.36
N PHE A 10 -7.89 -5.55 17.28
CA PHE A 10 -8.23 -4.89 16.01
C PHE A 10 -9.70 -4.97 15.62
N LEU A 11 -10.48 -5.89 16.20
CA LEU A 11 -11.86 -6.12 15.79
C LEU A 11 -12.84 -5.92 16.96
N TYR A 12 -14.06 -5.53 16.61
CA TYR A 12 -15.22 -5.71 17.47
C TYR A 12 -15.71 -7.16 17.37
N ASP A 13 -16.59 -7.57 18.27
CA ASP A 13 -17.12 -8.95 18.34
C ASP A 13 -17.84 -9.40 17.05
N ASN A 14 -18.29 -8.46 16.24
CA ASN A 14 -18.91 -8.70 14.94
C ASN A 14 -17.94 -8.70 13.77
N GLY A 15 -16.62 -8.66 14.00
CA GLY A 15 -15.57 -8.68 12.99
C GLY A 15 -15.27 -7.32 12.33
N THR A 16 -16.00 -6.25 12.68
CA THR A 16 -15.71 -4.90 12.16
C THR A 16 -14.43 -4.35 12.79
N LEU A 17 -13.60 -3.66 12.02
CA LEU A 17 -12.38 -3.01 12.51
C LEU A 17 -12.68 -1.98 13.60
N ARG A 18 -11.95 -2.03 14.70
CA ARG A 18 -11.98 -1.00 15.73
C ARG A 18 -11.47 0.31 15.16
N ASN A 19 -12.23 1.38 15.35
CA ASN A 19 -11.97 2.67 14.76
C ASN A 19 -12.29 3.79 15.78
N LYS A 20 -11.76 4.99 15.53
CA LYS A 20 -11.87 6.15 16.43
C LYS A 20 -13.30 6.66 16.63
N PHE A 21 -14.20 6.34 15.70
CA PHE A 21 -15.60 6.77 15.74
C PHE A 21 -16.53 5.72 16.36
N THR A 22 -15.99 4.58 16.82
CA THR A 22 -16.75 3.47 17.41
C THR A 22 -17.84 2.91 16.49
N ILE A 23 -17.66 3.05 15.17
CA ILE A 23 -18.58 2.51 14.16
C ILE A 23 -18.46 1.01 14.16
N LYS A 24 -19.56 0.29 14.37
CA LYS A 24 -19.61 -1.18 14.41
C LYS A 24 -20.32 -1.77 13.19
N ASN A 25 -20.94 -0.96 12.35
CA ASN A 25 -21.51 -1.41 11.09
C ASN A 25 -20.40 -1.42 10.02
N ALA A 26 -20.12 -2.58 9.42
CA ALA A 26 -19.03 -2.75 8.47
C ALA A 26 -19.24 -1.95 7.17
N ASP A 27 -20.47 -1.88 6.66
CA ASP A 27 -20.79 -1.15 5.43
C ASP A 27 -20.68 0.35 5.63
N GLU A 28 -21.17 0.85 6.78
CA GLU A 28 -21.02 2.25 7.16
C GLU A 28 -19.54 2.64 7.30
N LEU A 29 -18.76 1.82 8.00
CA LEU A 29 -17.31 2.02 8.17
C LEU A 29 -16.61 2.05 6.81
N SER A 30 -16.91 1.11 5.92
CA SER A 30 -16.34 1.03 4.59
C SER A 30 -16.63 2.28 3.75
N LEU A 31 -17.87 2.78 3.79
CA LEU A 31 -18.26 4.00 3.06
C LEU A 31 -17.52 5.24 3.59
N ILE A 32 -17.44 5.40 4.91
CA ILE A 32 -16.74 6.51 5.54
C ILE A 32 -15.24 6.43 5.22
N GLU A 33 -14.63 5.26 5.39
CA GLU A 33 -13.23 5.02 5.06
C GLU A 33 -12.94 5.37 3.59
N TYR A 34 -13.72 4.84 2.65
CA TYR A 34 -13.54 5.09 1.22
C TYR A 34 -13.52 6.59 0.90
N ARG A 35 -14.50 7.35 1.40
CA ARG A 35 -14.58 8.80 1.17
C ARG A 35 -13.41 9.55 1.79
N GLY A 36 -13.13 9.29 3.05
CA GLY A 36 -12.06 9.99 3.76
C GLY A 36 -10.66 9.65 3.23
N VAL A 37 -10.44 8.45 2.73
CA VAL A 37 -9.19 8.07 2.06
C VAL A 37 -9.07 8.75 0.71
N ALA A 38 -10.12 8.75 -0.13
CA ALA A 38 -10.11 9.40 -1.44
C ALA A 38 -9.78 10.90 -1.35
N GLU A 39 -10.35 11.63 -0.39
CA GLU A 39 -10.03 13.04 -0.15
C GLU A 39 -8.53 13.24 0.17
N ARG A 40 -7.95 12.34 0.97
CA ARG A 40 -6.53 12.39 1.36
C ARG A 40 -5.59 11.99 0.24
N GLU A 41 -5.99 11.02 -0.58
CA GLU A 41 -5.24 10.66 -1.80
C GLU A 41 -5.13 11.87 -2.75
N VAL A 42 -6.24 12.55 -3.01
CA VAL A 42 -6.25 13.78 -3.81
C VAL A 42 -5.32 14.84 -3.22
N ALA A 43 -5.37 15.06 -1.90
CA ALA A 43 -4.50 16.03 -1.24
C ALA A 43 -3.01 15.68 -1.40
N LEU A 44 -2.60 14.41 -1.27
CA LEU A 44 -1.22 13.98 -1.49
C LEU A 44 -0.80 14.09 -2.96
N LEU A 45 -1.69 13.77 -3.91
CA LEU A 45 -1.43 13.95 -5.34
C LEU A 45 -1.23 15.41 -5.71
N GLN A 46 -1.93 16.34 -5.05
CA GLN A 46 -1.74 17.79 -5.25
C GLN A 46 -0.43 18.29 -4.62
N GLN A 47 -0.05 17.78 -3.44
CA GLN A 47 1.17 18.17 -2.73
C GLN A 47 2.43 17.57 -3.35
N GLN A 48 2.31 16.40 -3.98
CA GLN A 48 3.39 15.64 -4.60
C GLN A 48 4.65 15.52 -3.71
N PRO A 49 4.54 15.02 -2.47
CA PRO A 49 5.71 14.87 -1.61
C PRO A 49 6.75 13.95 -2.27
N LYS A 50 8.03 14.31 -2.14
CA LYS A 50 9.11 13.50 -2.70
C LYS A 50 9.33 12.24 -1.87
N ILE A 51 9.24 11.09 -2.51
CA ILE A 51 9.49 9.78 -1.90
C ILE A 51 11.00 9.52 -1.88
N LYS A 52 11.52 9.18 -0.70
CA LYS A 52 12.95 8.95 -0.46
C LYS A 52 13.24 7.57 0.10
N SER A 53 12.32 7.03 0.89
CA SER A 53 12.53 5.80 1.63
C SER A 53 11.21 5.10 1.97
N PHE A 54 11.30 3.92 2.56
CA PHE A 54 10.15 3.15 3.03
C PHE A 54 9.35 3.87 4.14
N GLU A 55 9.99 4.72 4.95
CA GLU A 55 9.34 5.52 5.99
C GLU A 55 8.29 6.47 5.40
N ASP A 56 8.46 6.89 4.14
CA ASP A 56 7.45 7.69 3.45
C ASP A 56 6.17 6.87 3.18
N LEU A 57 6.28 5.54 2.97
CA LEU A 57 5.12 4.66 2.85
C LEU A 57 4.35 4.56 4.19
N GLN A 58 5.06 4.50 5.32
CA GLN A 58 4.43 4.54 6.65
C GLN A 58 3.72 5.88 6.88
N THR A 59 4.36 6.97 6.49
CA THR A 59 3.79 8.33 6.57
C THR A 59 2.53 8.45 5.72
N ILE A 60 2.54 7.93 4.49
CA ILE A 60 1.37 7.89 3.61
C ILE A 60 0.25 7.07 4.23
N ASN A 61 0.53 5.85 4.71
CA ASN A 61 -0.50 5.02 5.35
C ASN A 61 -1.10 5.74 6.57
N LYS A 62 -0.26 6.35 7.40
CA LYS A 62 -0.72 7.14 8.55
C LYS A 62 -1.57 8.34 8.13
N PHE A 63 -1.21 9.03 7.08
CA PHE A 63 -1.98 10.16 6.57
C PHE A 63 -3.34 9.72 6.02
N LEU A 64 -3.38 8.63 5.26
CA LEU A 64 -4.60 8.10 4.65
C LEU A 64 -5.58 7.55 5.69
N PHE A 65 -5.08 6.86 6.73
CA PHE A 65 -5.91 6.07 7.64
C PHE A 65 -5.86 6.52 9.11
N GLY A 66 -4.89 7.33 9.52
CA GLY A 66 -4.68 7.71 10.92
C GLY A 66 -5.78 8.58 11.53
N TRP A 67 -6.64 9.17 10.73
CA TRP A 67 -7.85 9.85 11.20
C TRP A 67 -8.94 8.86 11.66
N LEU A 68 -8.88 7.63 11.15
CA LEU A 68 -9.86 6.57 11.40
C LEU A 68 -9.34 5.47 12.33
N TYR A 69 -8.04 5.15 12.24
CA TYR A 69 -7.41 4.04 12.96
C TYR A 69 -6.17 4.50 13.73
N ASP A 70 -6.04 4.07 14.99
CA ASP A 70 -4.91 4.43 15.84
C ASP A 70 -3.60 3.78 15.40
N TRP A 71 -3.69 2.57 14.85
CA TRP A 71 -2.56 1.76 14.38
C TRP A 71 -2.07 2.10 12.96
N ALA A 72 -2.69 3.08 12.27
CA ALA A 72 -2.29 3.43 10.91
C ALA A 72 -0.83 3.92 10.86
N GLY A 73 -0.09 3.43 9.85
CA GLY A 73 1.33 3.70 9.68
C GLY A 73 2.24 2.83 10.55
N GLU A 74 1.72 2.04 11.49
CA GLU A 74 2.51 1.11 12.29
C GLU A 74 2.79 -0.18 11.51
N LEU A 75 4.02 -0.66 11.58
CA LEU A 75 4.38 -1.96 11.04
C LEU A 75 3.71 -3.06 11.88
N ARG A 76 3.11 -4.03 11.20
CA ARG A 76 2.59 -5.21 11.89
C ARG A 76 3.73 -5.99 12.54
N ASN A 77 3.45 -6.61 13.66
CA ASN A 77 4.35 -7.49 14.42
C ASN A 77 3.74 -8.89 14.59
N TYR A 78 3.01 -9.37 13.59
CA TYR A 78 2.35 -10.67 13.54
C TYR A 78 2.29 -11.16 12.09
N TYR A 79 2.12 -12.46 11.93
CA TYR A 79 1.96 -13.09 10.62
C TYR A 79 0.58 -12.78 10.04
N ILE A 80 0.52 -12.66 8.72
CA ILE A 80 -0.72 -12.40 8.00
C ILE A 80 -0.74 -13.22 6.71
N SER A 81 -1.88 -13.79 6.41
CA SER A 81 -2.17 -14.46 5.14
C SER A 81 -3.50 -14.00 4.59
N LYS A 82 -3.66 -14.07 3.28
CA LYS A 82 -4.92 -13.72 2.61
C LYS A 82 -5.14 -14.62 1.42
N ALA A 83 -6.30 -15.27 1.36
CA ALA A 83 -6.68 -16.17 0.27
C ALA A 83 -5.61 -17.23 -0.06
N GLY A 84 -4.95 -17.79 0.97
CA GLY A 84 -3.91 -18.81 0.80
C GLY A 84 -2.53 -18.28 0.40
N PHE A 85 -2.35 -16.96 0.31
CA PHE A 85 -1.06 -16.33 0.10
C PHE A 85 -0.49 -15.82 1.43
N ASP A 86 0.71 -16.31 1.79
CA ASP A 86 1.44 -15.89 2.99
C ASP A 86 2.34 -14.70 2.64
N PHE A 87 2.15 -13.59 3.36
CA PHE A 87 3.01 -12.43 3.22
C PHE A 87 4.30 -12.60 4.02
N LEU A 88 5.29 -11.75 3.74
CA LEU A 88 6.59 -11.80 4.41
C LEU A 88 6.44 -11.83 5.93
N GLU A 89 7.22 -12.68 6.58
CA GLU A 89 7.31 -12.74 8.04
C GLU A 89 7.78 -11.40 8.61
N TYR A 90 7.09 -10.90 9.63
CA TYR A 90 7.36 -9.56 10.18
C TYR A 90 8.76 -9.41 10.79
N ASP A 91 9.38 -10.49 11.26
CA ASP A 91 10.74 -10.53 11.79
C ASP A 91 11.83 -10.38 10.71
N ARG A 92 11.44 -10.42 9.43
CA ARG A 92 12.32 -10.15 8.27
C ARG A 92 12.19 -8.72 7.74
N PHE A 93 11.36 -7.88 8.35
CA PHE A 93 11.09 -6.53 7.84
C PHE A 93 12.34 -5.67 7.76
N ASP A 94 13.28 -5.74 8.70
CA ASP A 94 14.49 -4.92 8.68
C ASP A 94 15.31 -5.13 7.39
N ASN A 95 15.47 -6.39 6.97
CA ASN A 95 16.18 -6.71 5.73
C ASN A 95 15.37 -6.31 4.49
N ALA A 96 14.07 -6.54 4.50
CA ALA A 96 13.19 -6.17 3.41
C ALA A 96 13.11 -4.65 3.22
N ILE A 97 13.00 -3.89 4.29
CA ILE A 97 12.99 -2.42 4.26
C ILE A 97 14.31 -1.88 3.71
N LYS A 98 15.45 -2.45 4.09
CA LYS A 98 16.74 -2.07 3.52
C LYS A 98 16.77 -2.31 2.01
N TYR A 99 16.32 -3.48 1.55
CA TYR A 99 16.24 -3.79 0.13
C TYR A 99 15.32 -2.80 -0.61
N ILE A 100 14.13 -2.51 -0.08
CA ILE A 100 13.19 -1.53 -0.67
C ILE A 100 13.82 -0.13 -0.74
N ASN A 101 14.55 0.30 0.29
CA ASN A 101 15.24 1.59 0.27
C ASN A 101 16.29 1.68 -0.85
N ASP A 102 17.01 0.58 -1.10
CA ASP A 102 17.96 0.49 -2.22
C ASP A 102 17.23 0.56 -3.57
N GLU A 103 16.07 -0.12 -3.72
CA GLU A 103 15.23 -0.06 -4.92
C GLU A 103 14.68 1.35 -5.17
N ILE A 104 14.14 2.01 -4.15
CA ILE A 104 13.67 3.41 -4.24
C ILE A 104 14.84 4.32 -4.68
N GLY A 105 16.01 4.13 -4.08
CA GLY A 105 17.21 4.90 -4.43
C GLY A 105 17.66 4.69 -5.88
N ARG A 106 17.56 3.46 -6.39
CA ARG A 106 17.85 3.12 -7.80
C ARG A 106 16.80 3.73 -8.73
N LEU A 107 15.52 3.59 -8.40
CA LEU A 107 14.41 4.10 -9.19
C LEU A 107 14.46 5.63 -9.30
N ASN A 108 14.71 6.34 -8.19
CA ASN A 108 14.82 7.80 -8.17
C ASN A 108 16.01 8.34 -9.00
N LYS A 109 17.04 7.52 -9.26
CA LYS A 109 18.20 7.89 -10.09
C LYS A 109 17.99 7.60 -11.57
N LYS A 110 16.99 6.76 -11.93
CA LYS A 110 16.70 6.48 -13.34
C LYS A 110 16.18 7.73 -14.02
N LYS A 111 16.69 8.00 -15.21
CA LYS A 111 16.22 9.14 -16.03
C LYS A 111 14.77 8.93 -16.50
N GLN A 112 14.43 7.69 -16.83
CA GLN A 112 13.11 7.31 -17.32
C GLN A 112 12.79 5.89 -16.87
N PRO A 113 12.14 5.71 -15.71
CA PRO A 113 11.67 4.41 -15.25
C PRO A 113 10.65 3.81 -16.22
N THR A 114 10.62 2.49 -16.30
CA THR A 114 9.65 1.74 -17.11
C THR A 114 8.49 1.24 -16.27
N ILE A 115 7.45 0.72 -16.92
CA ILE A 115 6.30 0.16 -16.20
C ILE A 115 6.72 -1.09 -15.39
N GLU A 116 7.68 -1.87 -15.88
CA GLU A 116 8.23 -3.03 -15.18
C GLU A 116 8.96 -2.62 -13.89
N ASP A 117 9.65 -1.49 -13.88
CA ASP A 117 10.29 -0.96 -12.68
C ASP A 117 9.26 -0.68 -11.57
N TYR A 118 8.15 -0.05 -11.93
CA TYR A 118 7.06 0.23 -11.00
C TYR A 118 6.32 -1.04 -10.57
N ALA A 119 6.12 -1.98 -11.52
CA ALA A 119 5.49 -3.27 -11.23
C ALA A 119 6.34 -4.14 -10.29
N ALA A 120 7.67 -4.11 -10.43
CA ALA A 120 8.59 -4.80 -9.52
C ALA A 120 8.49 -4.23 -8.11
N LEU A 121 8.54 -2.91 -7.94
CA LEU A 121 8.37 -2.28 -6.63
C LEU A 121 6.99 -2.56 -6.02
N LEU A 122 5.92 -2.58 -6.84
CA LEU A 122 4.57 -2.94 -6.41
C LEU A 122 4.51 -4.38 -5.89
N ASN A 123 5.14 -5.31 -6.60
CA ASN A 123 5.24 -6.72 -6.20
C ASN A 123 5.94 -6.87 -4.86
N ASP A 124 7.10 -6.24 -4.70
CA ASP A 124 7.90 -6.36 -3.48
C ASP A 124 7.19 -5.75 -2.26
N LEU A 125 6.58 -4.58 -2.42
CA LEU A 125 5.78 -3.95 -1.36
C LEU A 125 4.51 -4.73 -1.04
N ASN A 126 3.88 -5.37 -2.03
CA ASN A 126 2.76 -6.28 -1.80
C ASN A 126 3.20 -7.51 -1.01
N TYR A 127 4.36 -8.08 -1.30
CA TYR A 127 4.88 -9.25 -0.56
C TYR A 127 5.21 -8.90 0.89
N ILE A 128 5.76 -7.73 1.16
CA ILE A 128 6.02 -7.27 2.55
C ILE A 128 4.71 -7.10 3.30
N HIS A 129 3.68 -6.49 2.69
CA HIS A 129 2.36 -6.24 3.29
C HIS A 129 2.46 -5.68 4.71
N PRO A 130 3.08 -4.51 4.89
CA PRO A 130 3.63 -4.10 6.19
C PRO A 130 2.58 -3.67 7.22
N PHE A 131 1.36 -3.31 6.80
CA PHE A 131 0.34 -2.73 7.67
C PHE A 131 -0.80 -3.70 7.98
N ARG A 132 -1.58 -3.36 9.00
CA ARG A 132 -2.83 -4.07 9.31
C ARG A 132 -3.86 -3.91 8.20
N GLU A 133 -3.98 -2.70 7.63
CA GLU A 133 -4.94 -2.37 6.57
C GLU A 133 -4.38 -1.28 5.65
N GLY A 134 -4.99 -1.12 4.47
CA GLY A 134 -4.65 -0.06 3.52
C GLY A 134 -3.38 -0.32 2.71
N ASN A 135 -2.79 -1.52 2.78
CA ASN A 135 -1.54 -1.84 2.07
C ASN A 135 -1.63 -1.52 0.58
N GLY A 136 -2.65 -2.00 -0.13
CA GLY A 136 -2.79 -1.78 -1.57
C GLY A 136 -2.94 -0.30 -1.94
N ARG A 137 -3.78 0.46 -1.21
CA ARG A 137 -4.02 1.88 -1.47
C ARG A 137 -2.76 2.71 -1.19
N SER A 138 -2.14 2.50 -0.04
CA SER A 138 -0.90 3.21 0.31
C SER A 138 0.24 2.91 -0.66
N THR A 139 0.41 1.65 -1.08
CA THR A 139 1.46 1.25 -2.02
C THR A 139 1.24 1.83 -3.41
N LYS A 140 0.01 1.78 -3.94
CA LYS A 140 -0.30 2.36 -5.25
C LYS A 140 -0.06 3.87 -5.26
N LEU A 141 -0.50 4.59 -4.22
CA LEU A 141 -0.26 6.02 -4.10
C LEU A 141 1.23 6.35 -3.95
N PHE A 142 1.97 5.58 -3.14
CA PHE A 142 3.41 5.73 -2.95
C PHE A 142 4.17 5.63 -4.29
N ILE A 143 3.87 4.61 -5.09
CA ILE A 143 4.50 4.40 -6.40
C ILE A 143 4.05 5.50 -7.39
N GLN A 144 2.78 5.92 -7.34
CA GLN A 144 2.28 7.03 -8.16
C GLN A 144 3.03 8.34 -7.86
N LEU A 145 3.34 8.62 -6.59
CA LEU A 145 4.12 9.81 -6.21
C LEU A 145 5.57 9.73 -6.74
N ILE A 146 6.18 8.54 -6.76
CA ILE A 146 7.49 8.35 -7.41
C ILE A 146 7.37 8.65 -8.91
N ALA A 147 6.36 8.09 -9.58
CA ALA A 147 6.16 8.27 -11.02
C ALA A 147 5.95 9.76 -11.38
N LEU A 148 5.18 10.50 -10.59
CA LEU A 148 4.96 11.93 -10.80
C LEU A 148 6.27 12.74 -10.79
N HIS A 149 7.24 12.39 -9.94
CA HIS A 149 8.55 13.03 -9.91
C HIS A 149 9.41 12.71 -11.15
N HIS A 150 9.03 11.70 -11.94
CA HIS A 150 9.61 11.38 -13.24
C HIS A 150 8.78 11.94 -14.41
N GLY A 151 7.77 12.78 -14.13
CA GLY A 151 6.85 13.29 -15.14
C GLY A 151 5.97 12.21 -15.76
N GLN A 152 5.66 11.17 -14.98
CA GLN A 152 4.88 10.01 -15.41
C GLN A 152 3.65 9.82 -14.52
N VAL A 153 2.60 9.23 -15.08
CA VAL A 153 1.37 8.83 -14.38
C VAL A 153 1.15 7.36 -14.65
N ILE A 154 0.87 6.61 -13.58
CA ILE A 154 0.50 5.19 -13.68
C ILE A 154 -1.02 5.09 -13.66
N ASP A 155 -1.56 4.47 -14.68
CA ASP A 155 -2.97 4.10 -14.76
C ASP A 155 -3.13 2.66 -14.29
N TYR A 156 -3.85 2.45 -13.19
CA TYR A 156 -4.14 1.14 -12.62
C TYR A 156 -5.46 0.60 -13.17
N PRO A 157 -5.61 -0.71 -13.38
CA PRO A 157 -6.85 -1.28 -13.89
C PRO A 157 -8.02 -1.04 -12.94
N ALA A 158 -9.20 -0.79 -13.51
CA ALA A 158 -10.44 -0.68 -12.74
C ALA A 158 -10.82 -2.04 -12.12
N ASP A 159 -10.63 -3.14 -12.85
CA ASP A 159 -10.71 -4.51 -12.33
C ASP A 159 -9.30 -5.00 -11.96
N ASN A 160 -9.11 -5.30 -10.68
CA ASN A 160 -7.82 -5.72 -10.14
C ASN A 160 -7.60 -7.25 -10.16
N ALA A 161 -8.50 -8.06 -10.70
CA ALA A 161 -8.42 -9.52 -10.59
C ALA A 161 -7.13 -10.09 -11.19
N GLU A 162 -6.75 -9.66 -12.40
CA GLU A 162 -5.51 -10.09 -13.06
C GLU A 162 -4.26 -9.57 -12.34
N MET A 163 -4.28 -8.32 -11.89
CA MET A 163 -3.19 -7.76 -11.08
C MET A 163 -3.00 -8.53 -9.78
N ILE A 164 -4.08 -8.88 -9.07
CA ILE A 164 -4.02 -9.68 -7.84
C ILE A 164 -3.46 -11.07 -8.14
N ALA A 165 -3.85 -11.68 -9.26
CA ALA A 165 -3.29 -12.97 -9.68
C ALA A 165 -1.78 -12.89 -9.94
N GLY A 166 -1.31 -11.84 -10.61
CA GLY A 166 0.11 -11.56 -10.81
C GLY A 166 0.87 -11.35 -9.50
N LEU A 167 0.31 -10.57 -8.58
CA LEU A 167 0.88 -10.33 -7.26
C LEU A 167 0.99 -11.62 -6.42
N ASN A 168 -0.03 -12.48 -6.45
CA ASN A 168 -0.01 -13.76 -5.74
C ASN A 168 0.99 -14.77 -6.34
N GLN A 169 1.34 -14.63 -7.62
CA GLN A 169 2.33 -15.44 -8.31
C GLN A 169 3.72 -14.81 -8.30
N SER A 170 3.86 -13.59 -7.79
CA SER A 170 5.07 -12.76 -7.91
C SER A 170 5.54 -12.61 -9.36
N ASP A 171 4.59 -12.53 -10.30
CA ASP A 171 4.86 -12.37 -11.73
C ASP A 171 4.80 -10.90 -12.13
N VAL A 172 5.96 -10.25 -12.14
CA VAL A 172 6.11 -8.83 -12.52
C VAL A 172 5.60 -8.57 -13.95
N GLY A 173 5.74 -9.54 -14.86
CA GLY A 173 5.28 -9.40 -16.24
C GLY A 173 3.75 -9.33 -16.33
N ILE A 174 3.03 -10.15 -15.56
CA ILE A 174 1.56 -10.06 -15.46
C ILE A 174 1.16 -8.72 -14.83
N ILE A 175 1.80 -8.33 -13.72
CA ILE A 175 1.50 -7.07 -13.04
C ILE A 175 1.69 -5.88 -14.01
N ALA A 176 2.83 -5.81 -14.69
CA ALA A 176 3.15 -4.74 -15.63
C ALA A 176 2.13 -4.62 -16.79
N LYS A 177 1.65 -5.75 -17.31
CA LYS A 177 0.63 -5.77 -18.39
C LYS A 177 -0.73 -5.20 -17.96
N THR A 178 -1.04 -5.22 -16.68
CA THR A 178 -2.29 -4.65 -16.15
C THR A 178 -2.21 -3.16 -15.88
N MET A 179 -1.03 -2.58 -15.96
CA MET A 179 -0.78 -1.17 -15.71
C MET A 179 -0.47 -0.44 -17.02
N ALA A 180 -0.78 0.85 -17.10
CA ALA A 180 -0.36 1.69 -18.22
C ALA A 180 0.45 2.90 -17.70
N LEU A 181 1.48 3.30 -18.46
CA LEU A 181 2.33 4.42 -18.14
C LEU A 181 2.08 5.56 -19.13
N GLN A 182 1.72 6.72 -18.60
CA GLN A 182 1.44 7.92 -19.37
C GLN A 182 2.40 9.05 -18.98
N LYS A 183 2.60 10.03 -19.84
CA LYS A 183 3.28 11.27 -19.45
C LYS A 183 2.34 12.12 -18.60
N SER A 184 2.87 12.69 -17.54
CA SER A 184 2.12 13.69 -16.77
C SER A 184 1.85 14.89 -17.68
N ALA A 185 0.61 15.35 -17.69
CA ALA A 185 0.30 16.66 -18.28
C ALA A 185 1.05 17.72 -17.44
N GLY A 186 1.95 18.47 -18.07
CA GLY A 186 2.72 19.54 -17.45
C GLY A 186 1.84 20.66 -16.93
#